data_3244817904bd437815972612368c8a29
#
_entry.id   3244817904bd437815972612368c8a29
#
_cell.length_a   1.000
_cell.length_b   1.000
_cell.length_c   1.000
_cell.angle_alpha   90.00
_cell.angle_beta   90.00
_cell.angle_gamma   90.00
#
_symmetry.space_group_name_H-M   'P 1'
#
loop_
_entity.id
_entity.type
_entity.pdbx_description
1 polymer ?
#
loop_
_entity_poly.entity_id
_entity_poly.type
_entity_poly.pdbx_seq_one_letter_code
_entity_poly.pdbx_strand_id
1 'polypeptide(L)'
;MSRIVEEWRPVVGYEGLYEVSDWGNVRSLDVYLPSKGGSVALRRGRLMKQYLDKDGYCRVGIHKNGKERTVGVHQLVALAFIPNPDNLPVIDHIDGHRDNNVVGNLRWFTVTLNNSTEQARRKKSQGAYRRRDNKKIIYQYTLDGELVAEYESTMEAERVNGYGRSALSRCALGKQATAYGYVWKYKK
;
A
#
# COMPACT_ATOMS: atom_id res chain seq x y z
N MET A 1 -39.60 6.97 8.32
CA MET A 1 -38.14 6.63 8.18
C MET A 1 -37.96 5.98 6.83
N SER A 2 -37.33 6.67 5.88
CA SER A 2 -36.98 6.07 4.57
C SER A 2 -36.00 4.95 4.79
N ARG A 3 -36.34 3.74 4.34
CA ARG A 3 -35.39 2.62 4.31
C ARG A 3 -34.24 3.00 3.38
N ILE A 4 -33.03 3.05 3.88
CA ILE A 4 -31.82 3.15 3.05
C ILE A 4 -31.72 1.80 2.33
N VAL A 5 -31.94 1.81 1.02
CA VAL A 5 -31.88 0.62 0.16
C VAL A 5 -30.53 0.65 -0.55
N GLU A 6 -29.79 -0.44 -0.48
CA GLU A 6 -28.51 -0.62 -1.18
C GLU A 6 -28.73 -0.59 -2.70
N GLU A 7 -28.04 0.32 -3.40
CA GLU A 7 -28.11 0.46 -4.85
C GLU A 7 -27.03 -0.42 -5.51
N TRP A 8 -27.41 -1.15 -6.55
CA TRP A 8 -26.53 -2.03 -7.31
C TRP A 8 -26.38 -1.55 -8.75
N ARG A 9 -25.15 -1.53 -9.25
CA ARG A 9 -24.83 -1.19 -10.65
C ARG A 9 -23.92 -2.22 -11.29
N PRO A 10 -24.03 -2.44 -12.61
CA PRO A 10 -23.11 -3.32 -13.33
C PRO A 10 -21.66 -2.91 -13.12
N VAL A 11 -20.80 -3.91 -12.95
CA VAL A 11 -19.34 -3.70 -12.95
C VAL A 11 -18.90 -3.35 -14.36
N VAL A 12 -18.29 -2.18 -14.54
CA VAL A 12 -17.82 -1.69 -15.85
C VAL A 12 -16.87 -2.69 -16.50
N GLY A 13 -17.20 -3.09 -17.74
CA GLY A 13 -16.48 -4.11 -18.50
C GLY A 13 -16.83 -5.55 -18.13
N TYR A 14 -17.76 -5.77 -17.18
CA TYR A 14 -18.27 -7.08 -16.75
C TYR A 14 -19.80 -7.08 -16.64
N GLU A 15 -20.46 -6.27 -17.45
CA GLU A 15 -21.91 -6.15 -17.51
C GLU A 15 -22.56 -7.52 -17.75
N GLY A 16 -23.64 -7.80 -17.05
CA GLY A 16 -24.33 -9.11 -17.11
C GLY A 16 -23.64 -10.26 -16.37
N LEU A 17 -22.45 -10.01 -15.79
CA LEU A 17 -21.71 -11.02 -15.01
C LEU A 17 -21.61 -10.65 -13.54
N TYR A 18 -21.36 -9.37 -13.24
CA TYR A 18 -21.17 -8.86 -11.89
C TYR A 18 -21.81 -7.49 -11.69
N GLU A 19 -22.23 -7.26 -10.45
CA GLU A 19 -22.66 -5.95 -9.97
C GLU A 19 -21.87 -5.57 -8.71
N VAL A 20 -21.76 -4.27 -8.49
CA VAL A 20 -21.19 -3.66 -7.31
C VAL A 20 -22.20 -2.72 -6.68
N SER A 21 -22.25 -2.63 -5.36
CA SER A 21 -23.15 -1.73 -4.65
C SER A 21 -22.47 -0.44 -4.21
N ASP A 22 -23.29 0.56 -3.90
CA ASP A 22 -22.89 1.82 -3.27
C ASP A 22 -22.29 1.64 -1.86
N TRP A 23 -22.47 0.46 -1.26
CA TRP A 23 -21.87 0.08 0.04
C TRP A 23 -20.53 -0.68 -0.11
N GLY A 24 -20.13 -0.98 -1.34
CA GLY A 24 -18.90 -1.72 -1.62
C GLY A 24 -19.06 -3.24 -1.59
N ASN A 25 -20.28 -3.75 -1.66
CA ASN A 25 -20.51 -5.18 -1.86
C ASN A 25 -20.40 -5.52 -3.35
N VAL A 26 -19.96 -6.75 -3.66
CA VAL A 26 -19.86 -7.26 -5.04
C VAL A 26 -20.61 -8.57 -5.14
N ARG A 27 -21.43 -8.73 -6.19
CA ARG A 27 -22.13 -9.98 -6.47
C ARG A 27 -21.96 -10.43 -7.91
N SER A 28 -21.91 -11.73 -8.12
CA SER A 28 -22.09 -12.31 -9.45
C SER A 28 -23.58 -12.43 -9.78
N LEU A 29 -23.91 -12.35 -11.05
CA LEU A 29 -25.28 -12.54 -11.53
C LEU A 29 -25.51 -14.01 -11.92
N ASP A 30 -26.78 -14.37 -12.09
CA ASP A 30 -27.20 -15.63 -12.69
C ASP A 30 -26.73 -15.67 -14.14
N VAL A 31 -26.01 -16.73 -14.51
CA VAL A 31 -25.54 -16.92 -15.89
C VAL A 31 -25.83 -18.33 -16.38
N TYR A 32 -26.24 -18.41 -17.62
CA TYR A 32 -26.44 -19.69 -18.32
C TYR A 32 -25.15 -20.08 -19.03
N LEU A 33 -24.61 -21.23 -18.70
CA LEU A 33 -23.35 -21.73 -19.27
C LEU A 33 -23.59 -22.99 -20.07
N PRO A 34 -22.90 -23.17 -21.21
CA PRO A 34 -22.89 -24.43 -21.92
C PRO A 34 -22.41 -25.56 -21.03
N SER A 35 -23.14 -26.68 -21.02
CA SER A 35 -22.80 -27.89 -20.30
C SER A 35 -22.49 -29.02 -21.26
N LYS A 36 -21.93 -30.13 -20.77
CA LYS A 36 -21.66 -31.32 -21.59
C LYS A 36 -22.94 -31.84 -22.24
N GLY A 37 -22.85 -32.23 -23.50
CA GLY A 37 -24.00 -32.76 -24.28
C GLY A 37 -24.93 -31.72 -24.87
N GLY A 38 -24.51 -30.44 -24.99
CA GLY A 38 -25.31 -29.37 -25.63
C GLY A 38 -26.41 -28.77 -24.73
N SER A 39 -26.50 -29.20 -23.48
CA SER A 39 -27.41 -28.62 -22.47
C SER A 39 -26.88 -27.31 -21.95
N VAL A 40 -27.77 -26.52 -21.32
CA VAL A 40 -27.42 -25.24 -20.66
C VAL A 40 -27.63 -25.39 -19.15
N ALA A 41 -26.62 -25.05 -18.36
CA ALA A 41 -26.69 -25.08 -16.90
C ALA A 41 -26.76 -23.64 -16.34
N LEU A 42 -27.68 -23.42 -15.42
CA LEU A 42 -27.79 -22.16 -14.68
C LEU A 42 -26.78 -22.16 -13.54
N ARG A 43 -25.82 -21.21 -13.57
CA ARG A 43 -24.99 -20.87 -12.43
C ARG A 43 -25.61 -19.69 -11.70
N ARG A 44 -26.08 -19.94 -10.47
CA ARG A 44 -26.68 -18.91 -9.63
C ARG A 44 -25.66 -17.85 -9.23
N GLY A 45 -26.11 -16.61 -9.25
CA GLY A 45 -25.37 -15.47 -8.71
C GLY A 45 -25.23 -15.54 -7.18
N ARG A 46 -24.20 -14.91 -6.66
CA ARG A 46 -23.92 -14.87 -5.21
C ARG A 46 -23.11 -13.66 -4.83
N LEU A 47 -23.16 -13.27 -3.55
CA LEU A 47 -22.19 -12.33 -2.98
C LEU A 47 -20.79 -12.90 -3.10
N MET A 48 -19.86 -12.08 -3.55
CA MET A 48 -18.45 -12.45 -3.73
C MET A 48 -17.69 -12.28 -2.43
N LYS A 49 -16.85 -13.27 -2.12
CA LYS A 49 -15.94 -13.17 -0.97
C LYS A 49 -14.87 -12.12 -1.27
N GLN A 50 -14.75 -11.15 -0.39
CA GLN A 50 -13.70 -10.12 -0.41
C GLN A 50 -12.61 -10.47 0.61
N TYR A 51 -11.41 -9.97 0.38
CA TYR A 51 -10.27 -10.12 1.30
C TYR A 51 -9.42 -8.86 1.30
N LEU A 52 -8.69 -8.62 2.39
CA LEU A 52 -7.74 -7.52 2.48
C LEU A 52 -6.38 -7.95 1.90
N ASP A 53 -5.80 -7.11 1.07
CA ASP A 53 -4.42 -7.29 0.64
C ASP A 53 -3.43 -6.80 1.73
N LYS A 54 -2.13 -6.99 1.50
CA LYS A 54 -1.07 -6.58 2.43
C LYS A 54 -1.06 -5.09 2.76
N ASP A 55 -1.66 -4.27 1.89
CA ASP A 55 -1.72 -2.83 2.05
C ASP A 55 -3.07 -2.38 2.67
N GLY A 56 -3.97 -3.32 3.00
CA GLY A 56 -5.26 -3.09 3.63
C GLY A 56 -6.39 -2.73 2.67
N TYR A 57 -6.23 -2.92 1.35
CA TYR A 57 -7.31 -2.73 0.40
C TYR A 57 -8.19 -3.97 0.27
N CYS A 58 -9.53 -3.77 0.22
CA CYS A 58 -10.45 -4.83 -0.15
C CYS A 58 -10.26 -5.25 -1.61
N ARG A 59 -10.08 -6.55 -1.84
CA ARG A 59 -9.93 -7.18 -3.14
C ARG A 59 -11.00 -8.23 -3.39
N VAL A 60 -11.35 -8.39 -4.67
CA VAL A 60 -12.27 -9.43 -5.13
C VAL A 60 -11.77 -10.06 -6.42
N GLY A 61 -11.89 -11.38 -6.54
CA GLY A 61 -11.60 -12.12 -7.77
C GLY A 61 -12.84 -12.16 -8.67
N ILE A 62 -12.73 -11.66 -9.90
CA ILE A 62 -13.78 -11.71 -10.91
C ILE A 62 -13.28 -12.41 -12.16
N HIS A 63 -14.18 -13.11 -12.87
CA HIS A 63 -13.85 -13.95 -14.02
C HIS A 63 -14.58 -13.47 -15.27
N LYS A 64 -13.89 -13.39 -16.39
CA LYS A 64 -14.47 -13.16 -17.72
C LYS A 64 -13.68 -13.93 -18.77
N ASN A 65 -14.37 -14.63 -19.67
CA ASN A 65 -13.76 -15.38 -20.77
C ASN A 65 -12.67 -16.38 -20.30
N GLY A 66 -12.94 -17.11 -19.20
CA GLY A 66 -12.01 -18.08 -18.63
C GLY A 66 -10.80 -17.52 -17.89
N LYS A 67 -10.66 -16.18 -17.80
CA LYS A 67 -9.58 -15.52 -17.09
C LYS A 67 -10.07 -14.91 -15.78
N GLU A 68 -9.32 -15.16 -14.72
CA GLU A 68 -9.52 -14.50 -13.43
C GLU A 68 -8.72 -13.20 -13.35
N ARG A 69 -9.31 -12.20 -12.73
CA ARG A 69 -8.65 -10.93 -12.39
C ARG A 69 -9.01 -10.53 -10.97
N THR A 70 -8.00 -10.25 -10.17
CA THR A 70 -8.17 -9.61 -8.86
C THR A 70 -8.25 -8.10 -9.03
N VAL A 71 -9.31 -7.48 -8.50
CA VAL A 71 -9.57 -6.03 -8.61
C VAL A 71 -9.84 -5.43 -7.23
N GLY A 72 -9.56 -4.14 -7.09
CA GLY A 72 -9.90 -3.40 -5.87
C GLY A 72 -11.38 -3.07 -5.83
N VAL A 73 -12.05 -3.31 -4.70
CA VAL A 73 -13.48 -2.98 -4.56
C VAL A 73 -13.73 -1.49 -4.73
N HIS A 74 -12.89 -0.61 -4.15
CA HIS A 74 -12.97 0.84 -4.34
C HIS A 74 -12.94 1.25 -5.82
N GLN A 75 -12.18 0.51 -6.67
CA GLN A 75 -12.13 0.77 -8.10
C GLN A 75 -13.46 0.46 -8.78
N LEU A 76 -14.09 -0.67 -8.41
CA LEU A 76 -15.39 -1.05 -8.95
C LEU A 76 -16.47 -0.04 -8.56
N VAL A 77 -16.51 0.37 -7.29
CA VAL A 77 -17.45 1.37 -6.78
C VAL A 77 -17.26 2.72 -7.48
N ALA A 78 -16.02 3.22 -7.52
CA ALA A 78 -15.74 4.52 -8.11
C ALA A 78 -16.13 4.55 -9.60
N LEU A 79 -15.77 3.52 -10.36
CA LEU A 79 -16.12 3.43 -11.78
C LEU A 79 -17.62 3.34 -12.03
N ALA A 80 -18.37 2.67 -11.14
CA ALA A 80 -19.82 2.50 -11.31
C ALA A 80 -20.65 3.71 -10.83
N PHE A 81 -20.20 4.42 -9.81
CA PHE A 81 -21.02 5.39 -9.11
C PHE A 81 -20.52 6.83 -9.17
N ILE A 82 -19.20 7.05 -9.34
CA ILE A 82 -18.62 8.38 -9.22
C ILE A 82 -18.19 8.91 -10.59
N PRO A 83 -18.84 9.96 -11.12
CA PRO A 83 -18.43 10.59 -12.37
C PRO A 83 -16.98 11.06 -12.30
N ASN A 84 -16.23 10.87 -13.40
CA ASN A 84 -14.83 11.29 -13.53
C ASN A 84 -14.62 12.09 -14.83
N PRO A 85 -15.22 13.30 -14.95
CA PRO A 85 -15.13 14.10 -16.18
C PRO A 85 -13.70 14.55 -16.50
N ASP A 86 -12.87 14.73 -15.47
CA ASP A 86 -11.47 15.19 -15.60
C ASP A 86 -10.47 14.04 -15.77
N ASN A 87 -10.93 12.81 -15.91
CA ASN A 87 -10.10 11.61 -16.03
C ASN A 87 -8.99 11.51 -14.95
N LEU A 88 -9.33 11.82 -13.70
CA LEU A 88 -8.40 11.76 -12.58
C LEU A 88 -7.94 10.32 -12.33
N PRO A 89 -6.63 10.08 -12.13
CA PRO A 89 -6.06 8.73 -12.18
C PRO A 89 -6.14 7.95 -10.87
N VAL A 90 -6.46 8.59 -9.76
CA VAL A 90 -6.37 8.00 -8.41
C VAL A 90 -7.73 8.03 -7.72
N ILE A 91 -8.04 6.97 -6.96
CA ILE A 91 -9.18 6.94 -6.05
C ILE A 91 -8.63 7.09 -4.64
N ASP A 92 -9.17 8.05 -3.89
CA ASP A 92 -8.80 8.35 -2.51
C ASP A 92 -9.94 7.98 -1.57
N HIS A 93 -9.59 7.41 -0.41
CA HIS A 93 -10.52 7.16 0.70
C HIS A 93 -10.51 8.38 1.62
N ILE A 94 -11.62 9.10 1.70
CA ILE A 94 -11.75 10.39 2.41
C ILE A 94 -11.37 10.24 3.89
N ASP A 95 -11.78 9.16 4.53
CA ASP A 95 -11.49 8.85 5.94
C ASP A 95 -10.09 8.19 6.14
N GLY A 96 -9.40 7.83 5.05
CA GLY A 96 -8.12 7.14 5.06
C GLY A 96 -8.17 5.64 5.38
N HIS A 97 -9.37 5.05 5.57
CA HIS A 97 -9.57 3.62 5.78
C HIS A 97 -9.77 2.92 4.43
N ARG A 98 -8.80 2.11 4.02
CA ARG A 98 -8.75 1.46 2.69
C ARG A 98 -9.74 0.31 2.52
N ASP A 99 -10.36 -0.12 3.58
CA ASP A 99 -11.42 -1.13 3.65
C ASP A 99 -12.82 -0.52 3.62
N ASN A 100 -12.97 0.79 3.85
CA ASN A 100 -14.25 1.49 3.77
C ASN A 100 -14.56 1.92 2.33
N ASN A 101 -15.23 1.05 1.58
CA ASN A 101 -15.51 1.24 0.16
C ASN A 101 -16.92 1.78 -0.14
N VAL A 102 -17.60 2.38 0.85
CA VAL A 102 -18.88 3.06 0.64
C VAL A 102 -18.68 4.25 -0.32
N VAL A 103 -19.61 4.43 -1.28
CA VAL A 103 -19.49 5.45 -2.34
C VAL A 103 -19.23 6.85 -1.80
N GLY A 104 -19.87 7.24 -0.69
CA GLY A 104 -19.69 8.54 -0.04
C GLY A 104 -18.31 8.77 0.58
N ASN A 105 -17.52 7.70 0.74
CA ASN A 105 -16.15 7.76 1.25
C ASN A 105 -15.09 7.77 0.15
N LEU A 106 -15.47 7.65 -1.12
CA LEU A 106 -14.55 7.58 -2.25
C LEU A 106 -14.62 8.85 -3.10
N ARG A 107 -13.48 9.25 -3.65
CA ARG A 107 -13.41 10.35 -4.60
C ARG A 107 -12.29 10.12 -5.61
N TRP A 108 -12.48 10.64 -6.82
CA TRP A 108 -11.39 10.75 -7.78
C TRP A 108 -10.41 11.85 -7.38
N PHE A 109 -9.11 11.62 -7.59
CA PHE A 109 -8.08 12.52 -7.08
C PHE A 109 -6.84 12.51 -7.97
N THR A 110 -5.97 13.52 -7.81
CA THR A 110 -4.67 13.56 -8.49
C THR A 110 -3.58 12.92 -7.62
N VAL A 111 -2.53 12.39 -8.25
CA VAL A 111 -1.36 11.84 -7.54
C VAL A 111 -0.69 12.91 -6.67
N THR A 112 -0.59 14.14 -7.16
CA THR A 112 0.04 15.26 -6.43
C THR A 112 -0.74 15.62 -5.16
N LEU A 113 -2.07 15.79 -5.27
CA LEU A 113 -2.94 16.10 -4.15
C LEU A 113 -3.00 14.93 -3.15
N ASN A 114 -3.09 13.68 -3.63
CA ASN A 114 -3.09 12.50 -2.77
C ASN A 114 -1.80 12.42 -1.92
N ASN A 115 -0.65 12.72 -2.51
CA ASN A 115 0.63 12.77 -1.80
C ASN A 115 0.75 13.97 -0.83
N SER A 116 -0.06 15.01 -0.99
CA SER A 116 -0.05 16.22 -0.16
C SER A 116 -1.09 16.23 0.95
N THR A 117 -1.96 15.21 1.02
CA THR A 117 -2.99 15.12 2.07
C THR A 117 -2.35 15.11 3.48
N GLU A 118 -3.08 15.62 4.46
CA GLU A 118 -2.61 15.63 5.85
C GLU A 118 -2.24 14.23 6.35
N GLN A 119 -2.99 13.21 5.94
CA GLN A 119 -2.71 11.82 6.26
C GLN A 119 -1.40 11.32 5.65
N ALA A 120 -1.10 11.66 4.38
CA ALA A 120 0.17 11.33 3.74
C ALA A 120 1.34 12.06 4.42
N ARG A 121 1.14 13.32 4.83
CA ARG A 121 2.13 14.09 5.60
C ARG A 121 2.37 13.47 6.98
N ARG A 122 1.32 13.06 7.71
CA ARG A 122 1.42 12.38 9.01
C ARG A 122 2.19 11.05 8.89
N LYS A 123 1.87 10.22 7.89
CA LYS A 123 2.61 8.95 7.64
C LYS A 123 4.08 9.19 7.31
N LYS A 124 4.39 10.20 6.49
CA LYS A 124 5.78 10.60 6.19
C LYS A 124 6.52 11.09 7.44
N SER A 125 5.88 11.92 8.28
CA SER A 125 6.47 12.42 9.51
C SER A 125 6.71 11.30 10.54
N GLN A 126 5.76 10.38 10.72
CA GLN A 126 5.92 9.20 11.57
C GLN A 126 7.03 8.27 11.09
N GLY A 127 7.13 8.05 9.77
CA GLY A 127 8.21 7.26 9.17
C GLY A 127 9.58 7.94 9.32
N ALA A 128 9.65 9.26 9.24
CA ALA A 128 10.86 10.03 9.49
C ALA A 128 11.25 10.03 10.97
N TYR A 129 10.26 10.11 11.89
CA TYR A 129 10.47 10.00 13.33
C TYR A 129 11.05 8.62 13.69
N ARG A 130 10.43 7.52 13.22
CA ARG A 130 10.95 6.15 13.42
C ARG A 130 12.37 5.95 12.86
N ARG A 131 12.73 6.61 11.74
CA ARG A 131 14.10 6.58 11.21
C ARG A 131 15.09 7.35 12.07
N ARG A 132 14.66 8.41 12.77
CA ARG A 132 15.49 9.16 13.72
C ARG A 132 15.79 8.36 14.98
N ASP A 133 14.81 7.61 15.49
CA ASP A 133 14.97 6.75 16.67
C ASP A 133 15.89 5.54 16.42
N ASN A 134 16.13 5.18 15.16
CA ASN A 134 17.06 4.12 14.76
C ASN A 134 18.49 4.63 14.46
N LYS A 135 18.83 5.84 14.87
CA LYS A 135 20.22 6.30 14.80
C LYS A 135 21.09 5.41 15.68
N LYS A 136 22.00 4.68 15.05
CA LYS A 136 23.00 3.88 15.77
C LYS A 136 24.21 4.75 16.04
N ILE A 137 24.42 5.08 17.32
CA ILE A 137 25.63 5.74 17.78
C ILE A 137 26.83 4.90 17.38
N ILE A 138 27.87 5.53 16.84
CA ILE A 138 29.11 4.88 16.44
C ILE A 138 30.29 5.54 17.12
N TYR A 139 31.17 4.70 17.63
CA TYR A 139 32.41 5.08 18.31
C TYR A 139 33.60 4.88 17.38
N GLN A 140 34.52 5.82 17.42
CA GLN A 140 35.83 5.77 16.76
C GLN A 140 36.90 5.48 17.81
N TYR A 141 37.71 4.46 17.56
CA TYR A 141 38.83 4.09 18.43
C TYR A 141 40.13 4.11 17.65
N THR A 142 41.25 4.40 18.33
CA THR A 142 42.61 4.14 17.82
C THR A 142 42.80 2.64 17.61
N LEU A 143 43.90 2.25 16.95
CA LEU A 143 44.27 0.83 16.79
C LEU A 143 44.58 0.18 18.14
N ASP A 144 45.06 0.96 19.10
CA ASP A 144 45.41 0.54 20.48
C ASP A 144 44.14 0.46 21.38
N GLY A 145 42.98 0.83 20.86
CA GLY A 145 41.70 0.70 21.57
C GLY A 145 41.25 1.91 22.38
N GLU A 146 41.92 3.06 22.28
CA GLU A 146 41.52 4.29 22.94
C GLU A 146 40.35 4.96 22.19
N LEU A 147 39.36 5.48 22.93
CA LEU A 147 38.21 6.18 22.36
C LEU A 147 38.65 7.57 21.85
N VAL A 148 38.48 7.81 20.56
CA VAL A 148 38.76 9.08 19.88
C VAL A 148 37.55 9.99 19.84
N ALA A 149 36.38 9.45 19.44
CA ALA A 149 35.17 10.22 19.28
C ALA A 149 33.90 9.34 19.29
N GLU A 150 32.77 9.98 19.62
CA GLU A 150 31.42 9.44 19.54
C GLU A 150 30.61 10.27 18.53
N TYR A 151 29.84 9.58 17.66
CA TYR A 151 28.98 10.20 16.67
C TYR A 151 27.57 9.60 16.78
N GLU A 152 26.53 10.43 16.68
CA GLU A 152 25.12 9.97 16.71
C GLU A 152 24.77 9.00 15.60
N SER A 153 25.55 8.98 14.51
CA SER A 153 25.35 8.10 13.36
C SER A 153 26.59 8.02 12.47
N THR A 154 26.65 7.00 11.61
CA THR A 154 27.65 6.93 10.54
C THR A 154 27.58 8.10 9.57
N MET A 155 26.41 8.73 9.40
CA MET A 155 26.23 9.91 8.56
C MET A 155 26.89 11.15 9.17
N GLU A 156 26.83 11.29 10.48
CA GLU A 156 27.51 12.37 11.18
C GLU A 156 29.03 12.17 11.12
N ALA A 157 29.50 10.96 11.39
CA ALA A 157 30.91 10.63 11.27
C ALA A 157 31.48 10.90 9.85
N GLU A 158 30.73 10.61 8.80
CA GLU A 158 31.05 10.98 7.41
C GLU A 158 31.13 12.50 7.24
N ARG A 159 30.12 13.24 7.72
CA ARG A 159 30.05 14.69 7.60
C ARG A 159 31.22 15.40 8.28
N VAL A 160 31.62 14.89 9.46
CA VAL A 160 32.69 15.49 10.27
C VAL A 160 34.08 15.18 9.72
N ASN A 161 34.30 13.93 9.27
CA ASN A 161 35.63 13.42 8.90
C ASN A 161 35.85 13.24 7.38
N GLY A 162 34.81 13.33 6.57
CA GLY A 162 34.89 13.03 5.15
C GLY A 162 35.00 11.54 4.81
N TYR A 163 34.81 10.63 5.77
CA TYR A 163 34.97 9.19 5.60
C TYR A 163 33.70 8.55 5.03
N GLY A 164 33.83 7.65 4.05
CA GLY A 164 32.67 7.01 3.43
C GLY A 164 31.92 6.07 4.37
N ARG A 165 30.61 6.29 4.56
CA ARG A 165 29.71 5.55 5.47
C ARG A 165 29.77 4.04 5.33
N SER A 166 29.92 3.54 4.09
CA SER A 166 29.98 2.10 3.82
C SER A 166 31.17 1.42 4.47
N ALA A 167 32.34 2.09 4.52
CA ALA A 167 33.52 1.58 5.18
C ALA A 167 33.36 1.59 6.70
N LEU A 168 32.84 2.69 7.25
CA LEU A 168 32.54 2.82 8.69
C LEU A 168 31.56 1.73 9.16
N SER A 169 30.48 1.53 8.45
CA SER A 169 29.47 0.51 8.77
C SER A 169 30.04 -0.91 8.69
N ARG A 170 30.87 -1.23 7.68
CA ARG A 170 31.50 -2.55 7.58
C ARG A 170 32.43 -2.84 8.73
N CYS A 171 33.22 -1.84 9.15
CA CYS A 171 34.09 -1.95 10.32
C CYS A 171 33.26 -2.14 11.60
N ALA A 172 32.24 -1.30 11.82
CA ALA A 172 31.39 -1.36 13.02
C ALA A 172 30.54 -2.65 13.12
N LEU A 173 30.31 -3.36 12.00
CA LEU A 173 29.66 -4.67 11.93
C LEU A 173 30.67 -5.84 12.00
N GLY A 174 31.97 -5.58 12.17
CA GLY A 174 33.00 -6.62 12.19
C GLY A 174 33.32 -7.26 10.84
N LYS A 175 32.79 -6.73 9.74
CA LYS A 175 33.07 -7.21 8.36
C LYS A 175 34.40 -6.72 7.81
N GLN A 176 35.05 -5.80 8.49
CA GLN A 176 36.34 -5.19 8.18
C GLN A 176 37.00 -4.80 9.51
N ALA A 177 38.31 -5.07 9.66
CA ALA A 177 38.97 -4.82 10.93
C ALA A 177 39.09 -3.32 11.25
N THR A 178 39.45 -2.51 10.25
CA THR A 178 39.65 -1.06 10.40
C THR A 178 39.11 -0.30 9.22
N ALA A 179 38.81 0.99 9.41
CA ALA A 179 38.47 1.91 8.33
C ALA A 179 39.15 3.26 8.62
N TYR A 180 39.88 3.79 7.60
CA TYR A 180 40.60 5.08 7.69
C TYR A 180 41.60 5.15 8.85
N GLY A 181 42.25 4.02 9.19
CA GLY A 181 43.24 3.95 10.28
C GLY A 181 42.65 3.84 11.69
N TYR A 182 41.34 3.63 11.81
CA TYR A 182 40.61 3.52 13.06
C TYR A 182 39.77 2.26 13.15
N VAL A 183 39.44 1.84 14.39
CA VAL A 183 38.44 0.80 14.68
C VAL A 183 37.11 1.50 14.99
N TRP A 184 36.03 1.01 14.38
CA TRP A 184 34.70 1.56 14.54
C TRP A 184 33.77 0.53 15.16
N LYS A 185 32.96 0.94 16.14
CA LYS A 185 31.99 0.05 16.81
C LYS A 185 30.68 0.77 17.03
N TYR A 186 29.55 0.08 16.80
CA TYR A 186 28.25 0.60 17.22
C TYR A 186 28.09 0.49 18.74
N LYS A 187 27.37 1.45 19.33
CA LYS A 187 26.91 1.33 20.72
C LYS A 187 26.06 0.06 20.83
N LYS A 188 26.41 -0.79 21.78
CA LYS A 188 25.62 -1.97 22.14
C LYS A 188 24.36 -1.59 22.90
#